data_b0a892319158c9d89e8c9f14c3e49874
#
_entry.id   b0a892319158c9d89e8c9f14c3e49874
#
_cell.length_a   1.000
_cell.length_b   1.000
_cell.length_c   1.000
_cell.angle_alpha   90.00
_cell.angle_beta   90.00
_cell.angle_gamma   90.00
#
_symmetry.space_group_name_H-M   'P 1'
#
loop_
_entity.id
_entity.type
_entity.pdbx_description
1 polymer ?
#
loop_
_entity_poly.entity_id
_entity_poly.type
_entity_poly.pdbx_seq_one_letter_code
_entity_poly.pdbx_strand_id
1 'polypeptide(L)'
;MEIRPYRGSDEAEVLEVWRAAMHADXLGEHLFRTKVLLDPNFQPDLLPVAVEDGRVVGFVLALTRQVPLFLQGLEPDKAWITAFGVHPDYQRRGIGTALFQHVIQLLRTQGRKTIDISPYVPNYFVPGVDSRAYPGTIPFLEKQGFRVLYNAISMGADLSGFQIPPEI
;
A
#
# COMPACT_ATOMS: atom_id res chain seq x y z
N MET A 1 -17.91 -3.50 13.41
CA MET A 1 -16.83 -2.98 12.55
C MET A 1 -17.37 -1.92 11.60
N GLU A 2 -16.61 -0.83 11.43
CA GLU A 2 -16.96 0.26 10.52
C GLU A 2 -15.79 0.46 9.54
N ILE A 3 -16.07 0.71 8.27
CA ILE A 3 -15.05 1.13 7.31
C ILE A 3 -15.39 2.56 6.87
N ARG A 4 -14.42 3.45 7.03
CA ARG A 4 -14.61 4.86 6.70
C ARG A 4 -13.32 5.47 6.16
N PRO A 5 -13.39 6.66 5.52
CA PRO A 5 -12.18 7.34 5.07
C PRO A 5 -11.24 7.71 6.23
N TYR A 6 -9.97 7.81 5.89
CA TYR A 6 -8.94 8.28 6.82
C TYR A 6 -9.23 9.69 7.30
N ARG A 7 -8.91 9.95 8.56
CA ARG A 7 -8.93 11.27 9.19
C ARG A 7 -7.56 11.56 9.79
N GLY A 8 -7.18 12.83 9.87
CA GLY A 8 -5.87 13.17 10.45
C GLY A 8 -5.65 12.61 11.85
N SER A 9 -6.71 12.46 12.62
CA SER A 9 -6.61 11.89 13.97
C SER A 9 -6.29 10.39 13.97
N ASP A 10 -6.37 9.70 12.82
CA ASP A 10 -6.08 8.26 12.74
C ASP A 10 -4.58 7.97 12.59
N GLU A 11 -3.74 8.98 12.38
CA GLU A 11 -2.34 8.77 12.00
C GLU A 11 -1.61 7.80 12.93
N ALA A 12 -1.72 8.03 14.24
CA ALA A 12 -0.99 7.20 15.20
C ALA A 12 -1.43 5.72 15.13
N GLU A 13 -2.75 5.50 15.01
CA GLU A 13 -3.29 4.15 14.97
C GLU A 13 -3.01 3.45 13.64
N VAL A 14 -3.07 4.18 12.52
CA VAL A 14 -2.69 3.63 11.21
C VAL A 14 -1.22 3.19 11.26
N LEU A 15 -0.34 4.01 11.84
CA LEU A 15 1.07 3.66 11.95
C LEU A 15 1.29 2.47 12.88
N GLU A 16 0.47 2.35 13.94
CA GLU A 16 0.53 1.16 14.80
C GLU A 16 0.17 -0.10 14.01
N VAL A 17 -0.93 -0.05 13.26
CA VAL A 17 -1.32 -1.17 12.40
C VAL A 17 -0.23 -1.47 11.36
N TRP A 18 0.33 -0.42 10.75
CA TRP A 18 1.39 -0.57 9.75
C TRP A 18 2.57 -1.36 10.33
N ARG A 19 3.08 -0.91 11.50
CA ARG A 19 4.22 -1.56 12.12
C ARG A 19 3.92 -3.02 12.51
N ALA A 20 2.70 -3.26 12.99
CA ALA A 20 2.31 -4.60 13.41
C ALA A 20 2.10 -5.55 12.23
N ALA A 21 1.48 -5.06 11.15
CA ALA A 21 1.11 -5.91 10.00
C ALA A 21 2.21 -5.97 8.95
N MET A 22 2.99 -4.89 8.81
CA MET A 22 4.03 -4.78 7.79
C MET A 22 5.41 -4.70 8.47
N HIS A 23 5.70 -5.69 9.30
CA HIS A 23 6.84 -5.69 10.21
C HIS A 23 8.21 -5.63 9.50
N ALA A 24 8.28 -6.05 8.24
CA ALA A 24 9.52 -5.98 7.47
C ALA A 24 9.70 -4.63 6.75
N ASP A 25 8.63 -3.81 6.76
CA ASP A 25 8.61 -2.53 6.01
C ASP A 25 8.15 -1.38 6.88
N UNK A 26 8.53 -1.15 8.07
CA UNK A 26 8.24 -0.31 8.94
C UNK A 26 8.37 0.94 8.37
N LEU A 27 7.53 1.77 8.83
CA LEU A 27 7.37 3.15 8.40
C LEU A 27 7.21 4.08 9.60
N GLY A 28 7.95 5.18 9.61
CA GLY A 28 7.83 6.21 10.64
C GLY A 28 6.95 7.36 10.19
N GLU A 29 6.60 8.23 11.15
CA GLU A 29 5.71 9.37 10.92
C GLU A 29 6.19 10.25 9.76
N HIS A 30 7.49 10.55 9.72
CA HIS A 30 8.03 11.44 8.70
C HIS A 30 7.78 10.87 7.29
N LEU A 31 8.07 9.59 7.09
CA LEU A 31 7.86 8.97 5.78
C LEU A 31 6.38 8.82 5.45
N PHE A 32 5.55 8.51 6.45
CA PHE A 32 4.10 8.46 6.23
C PHE A 32 3.59 9.82 5.75
N ARG A 33 3.99 10.89 6.43
CA ARG A 33 3.54 12.24 6.05
C ARG A 33 4.04 12.62 4.66
N THR A 34 5.32 12.37 4.37
CA THR A 34 5.89 12.82 3.09
C THR A 34 5.49 11.93 1.91
N LYS A 35 5.37 10.62 2.11
CA LYS A 35 5.07 9.71 1.00
C LYS A 35 3.59 9.37 0.86
N VAL A 36 2.78 9.61 1.89
CA VAL A 36 1.34 9.35 1.82
C VAL A 36 0.57 10.66 1.83
N LEU A 37 0.61 11.39 2.96
CA LEU A 37 -0.29 12.54 3.12
C LEU A 37 0.06 13.70 2.19
N LEU A 38 1.33 13.87 1.85
CA LEU A 38 1.78 14.94 0.94
C LEU A 38 1.90 14.49 -0.51
N ASP A 39 1.55 13.25 -0.83
CA ASP A 39 1.50 12.82 -2.22
C ASP A 39 0.41 13.62 -2.94
N PRO A 40 0.70 14.21 -4.12
CA PRO A 40 -0.29 15.04 -4.82
C PRO A 40 -1.54 14.27 -5.26
N ASN A 41 -1.47 12.94 -5.26
CA ASN A 41 -2.61 12.10 -5.64
C ASN A 41 -3.34 11.51 -4.42
N PHE A 42 -2.93 11.88 -3.20
CA PHE A 42 -3.55 11.34 -1.99
C PHE A 42 -5.00 11.79 -1.87
N GLN A 43 -5.88 10.83 -1.56
CA GLN A 43 -7.28 11.10 -1.30
C GLN A 43 -7.69 10.33 -0.05
N PRO A 44 -8.23 10.99 0.98
CA PRO A 44 -8.62 10.27 2.21
C PRO A 44 -9.61 9.13 1.96
N ASP A 45 -10.49 9.27 0.96
CA ASP A 45 -11.44 8.21 0.60
C ASP A 45 -10.73 6.95 0.12
N LEU A 46 -9.52 7.09 -0.43
CA LEU A 46 -8.74 5.97 -0.94
C LEU A 46 -7.73 5.43 0.10
N LEU A 47 -7.81 5.95 1.33
CA LEU A 47 -7.14 5.35 2.49
C LEU A 47 -8.23 4.97 3.51
N PRO A 48 -9.13 4.03 3.15
CA PRO A 48 -10.11 3.61 4.15
C PRO A 48 -9.46 2.89 5.32
N VAL A 49 -10.01 3.13 6.49
CA VAL A 49 -9.61 2.45 7.72
C VAL A 49 -10.76 1.61 8.24
N ALA A 50 -10.44 0.45 8.80
CA ALA A 50 -11.39 -0.39 9.50
C ALA A 50 -11.30 -0.07 10.99
N VAL A 51 -12.43 0.23 11.60
CA VAL A 51 -12.51 0.61 13.01
C VAL A 51 -13.31 -0.44 13.77
N GLU A 52 -12.74 -0.96 14.84
CA GLU A 52 -13.37 -1.95 15.73
C GLU A 52 -13.18 -1.47 17.16
N ASP A 53 -14.28 -1.41 17.92
CA ASP A 53 -14.27 -0.94 19.31
C ASP A 53 -13.58 0.44 19.46
N GLY A 54 -13.80 1.31 18.50
CA GLY A 54 -13.28 2.68 18.54
C GLY A 54 -11.81 2.82 18.14
N ARG A 55 -11.17 1.75 17.67
CA ARG A 55 -9.75 1.77 17.28
C ARG A 55 -9.58 1.38 15.82
N VAL A 56 -8.63 1.99 15.15
CA VAL A 56 -8.25 1.56 13.80
C VAL A 56 -7.52 0.23 13.90
N VAL A 57 -8.03 -0.78 13.19
CA VAL A 57 -7.45 -2.12 13.21
C VAL A 57 -7.01 -2.61 11.83
N GLY A 58 -7.24 -1.81 10.78
CA GLY A 58 -6.80 -2.17 9.44
C GLY A 58 -6.91 -0.98 8.50
N PHE A 59 -6.20 -1.05 7.39
CA PHE A 59 -6.24 0.00 6.36
C PHE A 59 -5.86 -0.58 4.99
N VAL A 60 -6.25 0.15 3.94
CA VAL A 60 -5.72 -0.05 2.57
C VAL A 60 -5.38 1.33 2.03
N LEU A 61 -4.19 1.50 1.48
CA LEU A 61 -3.77 2.73 0.81
C LEU A 61 -3.84 2.51 -0.70
N ALA A 62 -4.81 3.14 -1.32
CA ALA A 62 -4.97 3.11 -2.77
C ALA A 62 -4.75 4.50 -3.35
N LEU A 63 -4.40 4.55 -4.62
CA LEU A 63 -4.09 5.80 -5.31
C LEU A 63 -4.63 5.76 -6.73
N THR A 64 -5.11 6.91 -7.19
CA THR A 64 -5.41 7.18 -8.59
C THR A 64 -4.77 8.51 -8.94
N ARG A 65 -4.34 8.71 -10.21
CA ARG A 65 -3.67 9.97 -10.53
C ARG A 65 -4.68 11.11 -10.66
N GLN A 66 -4.45 12.14 -9.87
CA GLN A 66 -5.11 13.43 -9.97
C GLN A 66 -4.20 14.42 -10.69
N VAL A 67 -2.89 14.17 -10.64
CA VAL A 67 -1.84 14.99 -11.27
C VAL A 67 -1.12 14.10 -12.28
N PRO A 68 -0.97 14.54 -13.54
CA PRO A 68 -0.36 13.70 -14.55
C PRO A 68 1.12 13.43 -14.28
N LEU A 69 1.53 12.21 -14.54
CA LEU A 69 2.95 11.85 -14.51
C LEU A 69 3.57 12.15 -15.86
N PHE A 70 4.79 12.69 -15.84
CA PHE A 70 5.49 13.05 -17.06
C PHE A 70 5.56 11.87 -18.03
N LEU A 71 5.20 12.10 -19.26
CA LEU A 71 5.11 11.16 -20.39
C LEU A 71 3.99 10.13 -20.28
N GLN A 72 3.40 9.91 -19.09
CA GLN A 72 2.36 8.90 -18.92
C GLN A 72 0.96 9.50 -18.72
N GLY A 73 0.91 10.76 -18.33
CA GLY A 73 -0.37 11.43 -18.13
C GLY A 73 -1.09 10.96 -16.87
N LEU A 74 -2.41 10.97 -16.95
CA LEU A 74 -3.27 10.65 -15.80
C LEU A 74 -3.56 9.16 -15.63
N GLU A 75 -3.30 8.34 -16.65
CA GLU A 75 -3.60 6.91 -16.61
C GLU A 75 -5.00 6.64 -16.04
N PRO A 76 -6.05 7.16 -16.69
CA PRO A 76 -7.39 7.20 -16.06
C PRO A 76 -8.02 5.84 -15.82
N ASP A 77 -7.54 4.78 -16.47
CA ASP A 77 -8.05 3.42 -16.28
C ASP A 77 -7.37 2.71 -15.11
N LYS A 78 -6.29 3.28 -14.54
CA LYS A 78 -5.47 2.59 -13.56
C LYS A 78 -5.70 3.08 -12.14
N ALA A 79 -5.48 2.17 -11.20
CA ALA A 79 -5.35 2.48 -9.79
C ALA A 79 -4.21 1.61 -9.21
N TRP A 80 -3.73 2.00 -8.05
CA TRP A 80 -2.66 1.28 -7.36
C TRP A 80 -3.04 1.07 -5.90
N ILE A 81 -2.65 -0.07 -5.34
CA ILE A 81 -2.65 -0.29 -3.89
C ILE A 81 -1.18 -0.43 -3.48
N THR A 82 -0.69 0.49 -2.66
CA THR A 82 0.73 0.56 -2.31
C THR A 82 1.03 0.04 -0.91
N ALA A 83 0.02 -0.06 -0.04
CA ALA A 83 0.19 -0.60 1.30
C ALA A 83 -1.16 -1.04 1.84
N PHE A 84 -1.16 -2.07 2.67
CA PHE A 84 -2.38 -2.50 3.36
C PHE A 84 -2.01 -3.41 4.52
N GLY A 85 -2.85 -3.42 5.53
CA GLY A 85 -2.61 -4.29 6.66
C GLY A 85 -3.82 -4.39 7.58
N VAL A 86 -3.88 -5.49 8.32
CA VAL A 86 -4.82 -5.68 9.44
C VAL A 86 -3.97 -6.08 10.63
N HIS A 87 -4.18 -5.41 11.76
CA HIS A 87 -3.44 -5.69 12.99
C HIS A 87 -3.53 -7.19 13.31
N PRO A 88 -2.42 -7.83 13.67
CA PRO A 88 -2.43 -9.29 13.87
C PRO A 88 -3.52 -9.80 14.80
N ASP A 89 -3.84 -9.07 15.87
CA ASP A 89 -4.88 -9.48 16.82
C ASP A 89 -6.28 -9.47 16.22
N TYR A 90 -6.45 -8.87 15.05
CA TYR A 90 -7.76 -8.73 14.37
C TYR A 90 -7.80 -9.47 13.03
N GLN A 91 -6.74 -10.19 12.69
CA GLN A 91 -6.72 -10.97 11.44
C GLN A 91 -7.65 -12.17 11.51
N ARG A 92 -7.95 -12.72 10.34
CA ARG A 92 -8.81 -13.92 10.16
C ARG A 92 -10.24 -13.68 10.61
N ARG A 93 -10.71 -12.44 10.57
CA ARG A 93 -12.08 -12.05 10.89
C ARG A 93 -12.78 -11.38 9.71
N GLY A 94 -12.22 -11.46 8.50
CA GLY A 94 -12.79 -10.87 7.30
C GLY A 94 -12.53 -9.38 7.09
N ILE A 95 -11.75 -8.74 7.96
CA ILE A 95 -11.51 -7.29 7.88
C ILE A 95 -10.78 -6.93 6.60
N GLY A 96 -9.72 -7.67 6.26
CA GLY A 96 -8.97 -7.43 5.03
C GLY A 96 -9.84 -7.57 3.79
N THR A 97 -10.68 -8.61 3.77
CA THR A 97 -11.61 -8.82 2.66
C THR A 97 -12.58 -7.66 2.53
N ALA A 98 -13.15 -7.19 3.65
CA ALA A 98 -14.08 -6.07 3.63
C ALA A 98 -13.41 -4.78 3.16
N LEU A 99 -12.18 -4.51 3.61
CA LEU A 99 -11.43 -3.34 3.16
C LEU A 99 -11.16 -3.40 1.65
N PHE A 100 -10.72 -4.55 1.13
CA PHE A 100 -10.46 -4.70 -0.29
C PHE A 100 -11.73 -4.55 -1.12
N GLN A 101 -12.84 -5.15 -0.68
CA GLN A 101 -14.12 -5.01 -1.37
C GLN A 101 -14.55 -3.54 -1.42
N HIS A 102 -14.38 -2.81 -0.31
CA HIS A 102 -14.70 -1.40 -0.24
C HIS A 102 -13.88 -0.59 -1.25
N VAL A 103 -12.56 -0.80 -1.29
CA VAL A 103 -11.67 -0.07 -2.20
C VAL A 103 -11.97 -0.43 -3.66
N ILE A 104 -12.12 -1.73 -3.95
CA ILE A 104 -12.38 -2.16 -5.33
C ILE A 104 -13.69 -1.55 -5.83
N GLN A 105 -14.74 -1.56 -5.00
CA GLN A 105 -16.01 -0.96 -5.40
C GLN A 105 -15.88 0.53 -5.65
N LEU A 106 -15.17 1.24 -4.76
CA LEU A 106 -14.96 2.67 -4.92
C LEU A 106 -14.20 2.97 -6.22
N LEU A 107 -13.14 2.21 -6.49
CA LEU A 107 -12.36 2.40 -7.72
C LEU A 107 -13.18 2.09 -8.98
N ARG A 108 -14.06 1.09 -8.92
CA ARG A 108 -14.98 0.81 -10.03
C ARG A 108 -15.90 2.00 -10.28
N THR A 109 -16.46 2.61 -9.24
CA THR A 109 -17.33 3.78 -9.42
C THR A 109 -16.57 4.97 -10.01
N GLN A 110 -15.24 5.01 -9.82
CA GLN A 110 -14.39 6.04 -10.42
C GLN A 110 -13.94 5.68 -11.84
N GLY A 111 -14.43 4.57 -12.40
CA GLY A 111 -14.11 4.16 -13.77
C GLY A 111 -12.76 3.48 -13.93
N ARG A 112 -12.12 3.08 -12.83
CA ARG A 112 -10.82 2.40 -12.94
C ARG A 112 -11.02 0.94 -13.37
N LYS A 113 -10.17 0.47 -14.28
CA LYS A 113 -10.31 -0.86 -14.89
C LYS A 113 -9.27 -1.85 -14.39
N THR A 114 -8.12 -1.36 -13.92
CA THR A 114 -7.05 -2.21 -13.39
C THR A 114 -6.54 -1.65 -12.08
N ILE A 115 -6.12 -2.55 -11.20
CA ILE A 115 -5.48 -2.20 -9.93
C ILE A 115 -4.16 -2.97 -9.88
N ASP A 116 -3.07 -2.24 -9.78
CA ASP A 116 -1.75 -2.85 -9.62
C ASP A 116 -1.33 -2.78 -8.15
N ILE A 117 -0.73 -3.86 -7.65
CA ILE A 117 -0.17 -3.87 -6.31
C ILE A 117 1.25 -3.32 -6.42
N SER A 118 1.44 -2.17 -5.80
CA SER A 118 2.73 -1.57 -5.50
C SER A 118 3.38 -0.67 -6.54
N PRO A 119 3.44 -0.89 -7.87
CA PRO A 119 4.40 -0.14 -8.70
C PRO A 119 3.95 1.30 -9.03
N TYR A 120 3.54 2.05 -8.03
CA TYR A 120 3.09 3.44 -8.16
C TYR A 120 4.29 4.38 -8.07
N VAL A 121 4.42 5.29 -9.02
CA VAL A 121 5.46 6.32 -9.04
C VAL A 121 4.78 7.66 -8.71
N PRO A 122 5.34 8.49 -7.83
CA PRO A 122 6.68 8.43 -7.25
C PRO A 122 6.77 7.77 -5.88
N ASN A 123 5.68 7.52 -5.21
CA ASN A 123 5.69 7.20 -3.78
C ASN A 123 5.25 5.77 -3.45
N TYR A 124 5.88 4.78 -4.06
CA TYR A 124 5.69 3.42 -3.59
C TYR A 124 6.70 3.10 -2.46
N PHE A 125 6.47 2.02 -1.75
CA PHE A 125 7.29 1.64 -0.60
C PHE A 125 8.22 0.48 -0.93
N VAL A 126 7.67 -0.53 -1.61
CA VAL A 126 8.40 -1.74 -1.98
C VAL A 126 7.95 -2.12 -3.40
N PRO A 127 8.75 -2.91 -4.13
CA PRO A 127 8.41 -3.24 -5.52
C PRO A 127 7.29 -4.27 -5.66
N GLY A 128 6.81 -4.85 -4.57
CA GLY A 128 5.75 -5.85 -4.59
C GLY A 128 5.59 -6.47 -3.22
N VAL A 129 5.12 -7.70 -3.16
CA VAL A 129 4.91 -8.43 -1.90
C VAL A 129 6.11 -9.33 -1.62
N ASP A 130 6.74 -9.15 -0.46
CA ASP A 130 7.76 -10.09 0.01
C ASP A 130 7.06 -11.34 0.54
N SER A 131 7.06 -12.40 -0.27
CA SER A 131 6.35 -13.64 0.08
C SER A 131 7.00 -14.40 1.23
N ARG A 132 8.26 -14.08 1.57
CA ARG A 132 8.92 -14.69 2.74
C ARG A 132 8.49 -14.00 4.03
N ALA A 133 8.47 -12.66 3.99
CA ALA A 133 8.05 -11.88 5.16
C ALA A 133 6.55 -12.01 5.41
N TYR A 134 5.76 -12.12 4.33
CA TYR A 134 4.29 -12.12 4.43
C TYR A 134 3.68 -13.29 3.64
N PRO A 135 3.87 -14.53 4.12
CA PRO A 135 3.50 -15.72 3.32
C PRO A 135 2.01 -15.85 3.02
N GLY A 136 1.14 -15.23 3.83
CA GLY A 136 -0.30 -15.27 3.58
C GLY A 136 -0.82 -14.25 2.58
N THR A 137 0.01 -13.30 2.16
CA THR A 137 -0.47 -12.15 1.40
C THR A 137 -0.82 -12.50 -0.05
N ILE A 138 0.03 -13.28 -0.73
CA ILE A 138 -0.27 -13.65 -2.13
C ILE A 138 -1.54 -14.49 -2.21
N PRO A 139 -1.72 -15.55 -1.39
CA PRO A 139 -3.01 -16.27 -1.40
C PRO A 139 -4.22 -15.37 -1.10
N PHE A 140 -4.07 -14.42 -0.15
CA PHE A 140 -5.13 -13.48 0.14
C PHE A 140 -5.48 -12.63 -1.10
N LEU A 141 -4.45 -12.06 -1.76
CA LEU A 141 -4.66 -11.23 -2.94
C LEU A 141 -5.30 -12.02 -4.08
N GLU A 142 -4.89 -13.27 -4.27
CA GLU A 142 -5.49 -14.12 -5.30
C GLU A 142 -6.98 -14.34 -5.04
N LYS A 143 -7.38 -14.50 -3.77
CA LYS A 143 -8.80 -14.59 -3.41
C LYS A 143 -9.56 -13.30 -3.72
N GLN A 144 -8.87 -12.14 -3.71
CA GLN A 144 -9.49 -10.87 -4.09
C GLN A 144 -9.50 -10.66 -5.61
N GLY A 145 -8.99 -11.60 -6.40
CA GLY A 145 -9.01 -11.52 -7.85
C GLY A 145 -7.72 -11.04 -8.50
N PHE A 146 -6.68 -10.83 -7.72
CA PHE A 146 -5.37 -10.43 -8.26
C PHE A 146 -4.62 -11.66 -8.76
N ARG A 147 -3.65 -11.44 -9.65
CA ARG A 147 -2.74 -12.50 -10.11
C ARG A 147 -1.32 -11.95 -10.14
N VAL A 148 -0.36 -12.83 -9.92
CA VAL A 148 1.05 -12.47 -9.98
C VAL A 148 1.42 -12.21 -11.44
N LEU A 149 2.03 -11.06 -11.72
CA LEU A 149 2.47 -10.72 -13.08
C LEU A 149 3.95 -11.07 -13.29
N TYR A 150 4.79 -10.81 -12.28
CA TYR A 150 6.22 -11.07 -12.37
C TYR A 150 6.80 -11.08 -10.96
N ASN A 151 8.04 -11.51 -10.85
CA ASN A 151 8.76 -11.51 -9.59
C ASN A 151 9.94 -10.53 -9.69
N ALA A 152 9.93 -9.50 -8.83
CA ALA A 152 11.04 -8.57 -8.73
C ALA A 152 12.16 -9.19 -7.91
N ILE A 153 13.40 -8.91 -8.28
CA ILE A 153 14.57 -9.40 -7.58
C ILE A 153 15.33 -8.20 -7.02
N SER A 154 15.54 -8.20 -5.71
CA SER A 154 16.37 -7.20 -5.05
C SER A 154 17.79 -7.75 -4.91
N MET A 155 18.76 -6.92 -5.24
CA MET A 155 20.18 -7.30 -5.11
C MET A 155 20.89 -6.25 -4.28
N GLY A 156 21.87 -6.70 -3.50
CA GLY A 156 22.69 -5.82 -2.69
C GLY A 156 24.16 -6.17 -2.85
N ALA A 157 25.03 -5.22 -2.57
CA ALA A 157 26.47 -5.44 -2.57
C ALA A 157 27.08 -4.75 -1.35
N ASP A 158 28.07 -5.43 -0.76
CA ASP A 158 28.85 -4.85 0.32
C ASP A 158 29.88 -3.91 -0.31
N LEU A 159 29.81 -2.65 0.03
CA LEU A 159 30.71 -1.63 -0.50
C LEU A 159 31.88 -1.31 0.45
N SER A 160 32.04 -2.05 1.56
CA SER A 160 33.09 -1.75 2.52
C SER A 160 34.50 -1.84 1.90
N GLY A 161 34.69 -2.69 0.89
CA GLY A 161 35.96 -2.83 0.18
C GLY A 161 35.96 -2.24 -1.22
N PHE A 162 34.94 -1.50 -1.58
CA PHE A 162 34.80 -1.00 -2.94
C PHE A 162 35.81 0.12 -3.23
N GLN A 163 36.44 0.06 -4.40
CA GLN A 163 37.31 1.11 -4.92
C GLN A 163 36.87 1.47 -6.33
N ILE A 164 36.86 2.75 -6.62
CA ILE A 164 36.49 3.23 -7.96
C ILE A 164 37.54 2.73 -8.95
N PRO A 165 37.13 2.04 -10.03
CA PRO A 165 38.10 1.63 -11.05
C PRO A 165 38.83 2.82 -11.64
N PRO A 166 40.14 2.67 -11.96
CA PRO A 166 40.91 3.80 -12.43
C PRO A 166 40.47 4.33 -13.79
N GLU A 167 39.68 3.58 -14.54
CA GLU A 167 39.20 4.01 -15.87
C GLU A 167 37.96 4.90 -15.84
N ILE A 168 37.38 5.22 -14.65
CA ILE A 168 36.19 6.06 -14.52
C ILE A 168 36.59 7.47 -14.09
#